data_b17c4e2ac8c18b1f7e99b42e784f8d4b
#
_entry.id   b17c4e2ac8c18b1f7e99b42e784f8d4b
#
_cell.length_a   1.000
_cell.length_b   1.000
_cell.length_c   1.000
_cell.angle_alpha   90.00
_cell.angle_beta   90.00
_cell.angle_gamma   90.00
#
_symmetry.space_group_name_H-M   'P 1'
#
loop_
_entity.id
_entity.type
_entity.pdbx_description
1 polymer ?
#
loop_
_entity_poly.entity_id
_entity_poly.type
_entity_poly.pdbx_seq_one_letter_code
_entity_poly.pdbx_strand_id
1 'polypeptide(L)'
;GSKYDFEQNVALTKKVVEYAHNRGVVVEAELGKLAGIEDEVNVAASDAMFTDPDQAKEFVERTGCDSLAIAIGTSHGAYKFKGEAKLRFDILEKVKERLPNTPIVLHGASTVIPELVELCNKYGANIPGAKGVPDEMLHEASLRGVSKINVDTDLRLAMTGAIRKALIENPEVFDPRKYMQPARELIKETVQHKIRDVFGSSNKA
;
A
#
# COMPACT_ATOMS: atom_id res chain seq x y z
N GLY A 1 -2.61 4.40 -14.68
CA GLY A 1 -3.21 3.57 -15.71
C GLY A 1 -4.50 2.92 -15.28
N SER A 2 -4.57 2.30 -14.10
CA SER A 2 -5.71 1.45 -13.63
C SER A 2 -7.10 2.12 -13.59
N LYS A 3 -7.19 3.44 -13.63
CA LYS A 3 -8.46 4.16 -13.78
C LYS A 3 -9.09 4.07 -15.19
N TYR A 4 -8.30 3.71 -16.18
CA TYR A 4 -8.73 3.55 -17.57
C TYR A 4 -9.17 2.12 -17.86
N ASP A 5 -9.73 1.88 -19.05
CA ASP A 5 -9.97 0.51 -19.52
C ASP A 5 -8.64 -0.22 -19.84
N PHE A 6 -8.74 -1.52 -20.10
CA PHE A 6 -7.54 -2.36 -20.29
C PHE A 6 -6.67 -1.87 -21.45
N GLU A 7 -7.26 -1.59 -22.61
CA GLU A 7 -6.51 -1.18 -23.81
C GLU A 7 -5.83 0.19 -23.62
N GLN A 8 -6.53 1.13 -23.01
CA GLN A 8 -5.97 2.44 -22.69
C GLN A 8 -4.86 2.33 -21.66
N ASN A 9 -5.02 1.47 -20.63
CA ASN A 9 -3.99 1.22 -19.64
C ASN A 9 -2.75 0.61 -20.28
N VAL A 10 -2.90 -0.40 -21.16
CA VAL A 10 -1.79 -0.99 -21.92
C VAL A 10 -1.08 0.07 -22.75
N ALA A 11 -1.81 0.85 -23.53
CA ALA A 11 -1.22 1.86 -24.41
C ALA A 11 -0.43 2.94 -23.63
N LEU A 12 -1.01 3.42 -22.51
CA LEU A 12 -0.36 4.41 -21.68
C LEU A 12 0.88 3.86 -20.97
N THR A 13 0.76 2.67 -20.38
CA THR A 13 1.87 2.02 -19.65
C THR A 13 3.02 1.72 -20.60
N LYS A 14 2.76 1.18 -21.79
CA LYS A 14 3.78 0.93 -22.80
C LYS A 14 4.54 2.20 -23.17
N LYS A 15 3.85 3.31 -23.41
CA LYS A 15 4.46 4.60 -23.69
C LYS A 15 5.39 5.06 -22.56
N VAL A 16 4.98 4.87 -21.30
CA VAL A 16 5.81 5.19 -20.13
C VAL A 16 7.03 4.28 -20.05
N VAL A 17 6.86 2.98 -20.27
CA VAL A 17 7.95 1.99 -20.28
C VAL A 17 9.00 2.36 -21.34
N GLU A 18 8.58 2.61 -22.57
CA GLU A 18 9.50 3.01 -23.66
C GLU A 18 10.30 4.29 -23.30
N TYR A 19 9.64 5.27 -22.70
CA TYR A 19 10.31 6.50 -22.27
C TYR A 19 11.29 6.26 -21.11
N ALA A 20 10.89 5.49 -20.11
CA ALA A 20 11.66 5.24 -18.89
C ALA A 20 12.86 4.31 -19.16
N HIS A 21 12.66 3.21 -19.89
CA HIS A 21 13.71 2.24 -20.18
C HIS A 21 14.86 2.85 -21.00
N ASN A 22 14.57 3.80 -21.91
CA ASN A 22 15.60 4.55 -22.62
C ASN A 22 16.52 5.38 -21.71
N ARG A 23 16.17 5.49 -20.42
CA ARG A 23 16.92 6.21 -19.37
C ARG A 23 17.37 5.31 -18.23
N GLY A 24 17.22 3.98 -18.39
CA GLY A 24 17.55 3.01 -17.35
C GLY A 24 16.66 3.05 -16.11
N VAL A 25 15.42 3.56 -16.24
CA VAL A 25 14.46 3.67 -15.14
C VAL A 25 13.41 2.57 -15.26
N VAL A 26 13.20 1.82 -14.18
CA VAL A 26 12.18 0.77 -14.08
C VAL A 26 10.77 1.36 -13.95
N VAL A 27 9.75 0.61 -14.38
CA VAL A 27 8.35 1.02 -14.37
C VAL A 27 7.50 0.01 -13.63
N GLU A 28 6.85 0.48 -12.56
CA GLU A 28 5.76 -0.24 -11.90
C GLU A 28 4.43 0.15 -12.52
N ALA A 29 3.61 -0.82 -12.84
CA ALA A 29 2.27 -0.61 -13.36
C ALA A 29 1.21 -1.22 -12.43
N GLU A 30 -0.05 -0.89 -12.64
CA GLU A 30 -1.18 -1.41 -11.86
C GLU A 30 -2.29 -1.90 -12.78
N LEU A 31 -2.83 -3.09 -12.46
CA LEU A 31 -3.98 -3.70 -13.12
C LEU A 31 -5.02 -4.14 -12.09
N GLY A 32 -6.29 -3.87 -12.39
CA GLY A 32 -7.40 -3.97 -11.46
C GLY A 32 -7.75 -2.61 -10.87
N LYS A 33 -8.82 -2.52 -10.09
CA LYS A 33 -9.28 -1.28 -9.46
C LYS A 33 -9.44 -1.51 -7.96
N LEU A 34 -8.62 -0.80 -7.18
CA LEU A 34 -8.73 -0.78 -5.73
C LEU A 34 -9.82 0.20 -5.30
N ALA A 35 -10.65 -0.20 -4.33
CA ALA A 35 -11.58 0.71 -3.68
C ALA A 35 -10.84 1.72 -2.79
N GLY A 36 -11.51 2.83 -2.44
CA GLY A 36 -11.01 3.84 -1.51
C GLY A 36 -10.53 5.12 -2.17
N ILE A 37 -9.89 5.95 -1.36
CA ILE A 37 -9.42 7.29 -1.77
C ILE A 37 -7.90 7.28 -1.77
N GLU A 38 -7.31 7.61 -2.93
CA GLU A 38 -5.89 7.85 -3.10
C GLU A 38 -5.72 9.14 -3.90
N ASP A 39 -5.09 10.15 -3.27
CA ASP A 39 -4.92 11.49 -3.82
C ASP A 39 -6.25 12.06 -4.39
N GLU A 40 -6.33 12.26 -5.70
CA GLU A 40 -7.52 12.77 -6.41
C GLU A 40 -8.45 11.65 -6.91
N VAL A 41 -8.09 10.37 -6.69
CA VAL A 41 -8.88 9.22 -7.17
C VAL A 41 -9.73 8.66 -6.04
N ASN A 42 -11.05 8.60 -6.25
CA ASN A 42 -12.02 8.00 -5.35
C ASN A 42 -12.77 6.88 -6.08
N VAL A 43 -12.60 5.64 -5.63
CA VAL A 43 -13.26 4.47 -6.21
C VAL A 43 -14.24 3.88 -5.19
N ALA A 44 -15.52 3.84 -5.53
CA ALA A 44 -16.52 3.18 -4.69
C ALA A 44 -16.23 1.67 -4.58
N ALA A 45 -16.60 1.07 -3.45
CA ALA A 45 -16.39 -0.38 -3.25
C ALA A 45 -17.13 -1.24 -4.30
N SER A 46 -18.23 -0.74 -4.86
CA SER A 46 -18.96 -1.37 -5.96
C SER A 46 -18.18 -1.39 -7.27
N ASP A 47 -17.24 -0.46 -7.45
CA ASP A 47 -16.49 -0.26 -8.69
C ASP A 47 -15.09 -0.89 -8.61
N ALA A 48 -14.75 -1.49 -7.47
CA ALA A 48 -13.52 -2.24 -7.30
C ALA A 48 -13.55 -3.51 -8.16
N MET A 49 -12.45 -3.80 -8.83
CA MET A 49 -12.30 -4.96 -9.69
C MET A 49 -11.04 -5.72 -9.34
N PHE A 50 -11.18 -7.00 -9.02
CA PHE A 50 -10.03 -7.89 -8.86
C PHE A 50 -9.26 -8.03 -10.18
N THR A 51 -7.95 -8.23 -10.05
CA THR A 51 -7.10 -8.51 -11.21
C THR A 51 -7.43 -9.90 -11.78
N ASP A 52 -7.69 -9.97 -13.08
CA ASP A 52 -7.78 -11.23 -13.80
C ASP A 52 -6.36 -11.76 -14.12
N PRO A 53 -6.02 -13.01 -13.76
CA PRO A 53 -4.66 -13.53 -13.94
C PRO A 53 -4.21 -13.66 -15.40
N ASP A 54 -5.13 -13.93 -16.34
CA ASP A 54 -4.79 -14.02 -17.76
C ASP A 54 -4.59 -12.64 -18.36
N GLN A 55 -5.41 -11.65 -17.97
CA GLN A 55 -5.17 -10.25 -18.33
C GLN A 55 -3.87 -9.71 -17.72
N ALA A 56 -3.48 -10.14 -16.50
CA ALA A 56 -2.21 -9.74 -15.90
C ALA A 56 -1.01 -10.19 -16.74
N LYS A 57 -1.04 -11.43 -17.23
CA LYS A 57 -0.01 -11.95 -18.16
C LYS A 57 0.04 -11.14 -19.45
N GLU A 58 -1.09 -10.99 -20.12
CA GLU A 58 -1.20 -10.22 -21.35
C GLU A 58 -0.72 -8.78 -21.15
N PHE A 59 -1.09 -8.15 -20.05
CA PHE A 59 -0.68 -6.79 -19.73
C PHE A 59 0.85 -6.63 -19.63
N VAL A 60 1.52 -7.50 -18.88
CA VAL A 60 2.98 -7.48 -18.72
C VAL A 60 3.67 -7.75 -20.07
N GLU A 61 3.22 -8.74 -20.83
CA GLU A 61 3.78 -9.08 -22.15
C GLU A 61 3.64 -7.91 -23.15
N ARG A 62 2.52 -7.20 -23.14
CA ARG A 62 2.26 -6.10 -24.07
C ARG A 62 2.91 -4.79 -23.68
N THR A 63 3.08 -4.54 -22.38
CA THR A 63 3.64 -3.28 -21.88
C THR A 63 5.14 -3.35 -21.62
N GLY A 64 5.66 -4.50 -21.19
CA GLY A 64 7.04 -4.67 -20.76
C GLY A 64 7.36 -3.99 -19.43
N CYS A 65 6.35 -3.76 -18.55
CA CYS A 65 6.59 -3.18 -17.23
C CYS A 65 7.41 -4.13 -16.35
N ASP A 66 8.19 -3.58 -15.43
CA ASP A 66 9.16 -4.32 -14.62
C ASP A 66 8.53 -4.96 -13.36
N SER A 67 7.43 -4.39 -12.87
CA SER A 67 6.64 -4.93 -11.76
C SER A 67 5.17 -4.59 -11.94
N LEU A 68 4.29 -5.39 -11.34
CA LEU A 68 2.85 -5.25 -11.48
C LEU A 68 2.16 -5.21 -10.12
N ALA A 69 1.47 -4.11 -9.82
CA ALA A 69 0.54 -4.02 -8.71
C ALA A 69 -0.80 -4.64 -9.11
N ILE A 70 -1.33 -5.51 -8.25
CA ILE A 70 -2.56 -6.26 -8.47
C ILE A 70 -3.62 -5.96 -7.41
N ALA A 71 -4.88 -6.05 -7.81
CA ALA A 71 -6.03 -5.91 -6.94
C ALA A 71 -6.51 -7.29 -6.47
N ILE A 72 -6.27 -7.60 -5.20
CA ILE A 72 -6.68 -8.86 -4.56
C ILE A 72 -7.55 -8.65 -3.31
N GLY A 73 -8.11 -7.45 -3.14
CA GLY A 73 -8.99 -7.11 -2.01
C GLY A 73 -8.41 -6.11 -1.03
N THR A 74 -7.26 -5.50 -1.31
CA THR A 74 -6.78 -4.32 -0.59
C THR A 74 -7.57 -3.07 -0.98
N SER A 75 -7.47 -2.01 -0.18
CA SER A 75 -8.18 -0.75 -0.41
C SER A 75 -7.35 0.44 0.08
N HIS A 76 -7.46 1.58 -0.58
CA HIS A 76 -6.77 2.81 -0.18
C HIS A 76 -7.41 3.49 1.04
N GLY A 77 -6.62 4.30 1.77
CA GLY A 77 -7.08 5.09 2.90
C GLY A 77 -7.11 4.35 4.24
N ALA A 78 -7.66 5.00 5.27
CA ALA A 78 -7.72 4.49 6.65
C ALA A 78 -8.98 3.65 6.95
N TYR A 79 -9.99 3.71 6.10
CA TYR A 79 -11.28 3.04 6.26
C TYR A 79 -11.47 1.97 5.19
N LYS A 80 -10.55 1.00 5.18
CA LYS A 80 -10.45 0.02 4.08
C LYS A 80 -11.61 -0.98 4.04
N PHE A 81 -12.15 -1.35 5.20
CA PHE A 81 -13.14 -2.42 5.32
C PHE A 81 -14.28 -2.04 6.26
N LYS A 82 -15.52 -2.33 5.86
CA LYS A 82 -16.70 -2.29 6.74
C LYS A 82 -16.84 -3.54 7.62
N GLY A 83 -16.09 -4.61 7.32
CA GLY A 83 -16.06 -5.90 8.00
C GLY A 83 -14.63 -6.43 8.13
N GLU A 84 -14.46 -7.75 8.06
CA GLU A 84 -13.15 -8.39 8.03
C GLU A 84 -12.49 -8.20 6.66
N ALA A 85 -11.18 -7.95 6.68
CA ALA A 85 -10.37 -7.97 5.47
C ALA A 85 -10.36 -9.38 4.87
N LYS A 86 -10.51 -9.48 3.55
CA LYS A 86 -10.40 -10.76 2.82
C LYS A 86 -9.55 -10.58 1.59
N LEU A 87 -8.32 -11.05 1.65
CA LEU A 87 -7.45 -11.09 0.48
C LEU A 87 -7.70 -12.36 -0.35
N ARG A 88 -7.75 -12.21 -1.64
CA ARG A 88 -7.93 -13.28 -2.63
C ARG A 88 -6.58 -13.89 -2.99
N PHE A 89 -6.05 -14.72 -2.09
CA PHE A 89 -4.79 -15.43 -2.31
C PHE A 89 -4.84 -16.38 -3.51
N ASP A 90 -6.03 -16.92 -3.83
CA ASP A 90 -6.25 -17.72 -5.03
C ASP A 90 -5.95 -16.95 -6.33
N ILE A 91 -6.22 -15.63 -6.36
CA ILE A 91 -5.85 -14.76 -7.48
C ILE A 91 -4.33 -14.53 -7.50
N LEU A 92 -3.72 -14.24 -6.34
CA LEU A 92 -2.28 -14.05 -6.22
C LEU A 92 -1.51 -15.28 -6.73
N GLU A 93 -1.90 -16.46 -6.31
CA GLU A 93 -1.27 -17.72 -6.73
C GLU A 93 -1.36 -17.91 -8.26
N LYS A 94 -2.55 -17.72 -8.83
CA LYS A 94 -2.73 -17.81 -10.29
C LYS A 94 -1.93 -16.76 -11.06
N VAL A 95 -1.83 -15.54 -10.54
CA VAL A 95 -0.97 -14.51 -11.16
C VAL A 95 0.49 -14.92 -11.10
N LYS A 96 0.97 -15.44 -9.96
CA LYS A 96 2.35 -15.92 -9.82
C LYS A 96 2.67 -17.12 -10.72
N GLU A 97 1.72 -18.04 -10.93
CA GLU A 97 1.87 -19.14 -11.90
C GLU A 97 2.09 -18.63 -13.33
N ARG A 98 1.38 -17.56 -13.73
CA ARG A 98 1.47 -16.97 -15.08
C ARG A 98 2.65 -16.02 -15.25
N LEU A 99 3.09 -15.40 -14.17
CA LEU A 99 4.13 -14.38 -14.11
C LEU A 99 5.21 -14.75 -13.07
N PRO A 100 5.88 -15.91 -13.18
CA PRO A 100 6.81 -16.41 -12.16
C PRO A 100 7.98 -15.45 -11.89
N ASN A 101 8.42 -14.71 -12.90
CA ASN A 101 9.58 -13.82 -12.83
C ASN A 101 9.21 -12.34 -12.62
N THR A 102 7.94 -11.96 -12.70
CA THR A 102 7.51 -10.58 -12.51
C THR A 102 7.31 -10.31 -11.03
N PRO A 103 7.95 -9.28 -10.44
CA PRO A 103 7.68 -8.84 -9.10
C PRO A 103 6.23 -8.37 -8.97
N ILE A 104 5.51 -8.92 -7.98
CA ILE A 104 4.12 -8.55 -7.68
C ILE A 104 4.08 -7.56 -6.52
N VAL A 105 3.25 -6.54 -6.67
CA VAL A 105 3.11 -5.43 -5.72
C VAL A 105 1.69 -5.38 -5.15
N LEU A 106 1.56 -5.00 -3.88
CA LEU A 106 0.29 -4.66 -3.26
C LEU A 106 0.24 -3.18 -2.91
N HIS A 107 -0.75 -2.48 -3.47
CA HIS A 107 -1.17 -1.14 -3.09
C HIS A 107 -2.30 -1.20 -2.06
N GLY A 108 -2.59 -0.10 -1.38
CA GLY A 108 -3.68 -0.01 -0.42
C GLY A 108 -3.57 -1.00 0.75
N ALA A 109 -2.36 -1.42 1.12
CA ALA A 109 -2.10 -2.52 2.02
C ALA A 109 -1.66 -2.12 3.44
N SER A 110 -1.80 -0.85 3.84
CA SER A 110 -1.50 -0.44 5.22
C SER A 110 -2.39 -1.17 6.23
N THR A 111 -1.83 -1.54 7.35
CA THR A 111 -2.53 -2.26 8.44
C THR A 111 -3.52 -1.37 9.18
N VAL A 112 -3.27 -0.04 9.22
CA VAL A 112 -4.00 0.91 10.05
C VAL A 112 -3.90 0.47 11.51
N ILE A 113 -2.67 0.46 12.03
CA ILE A 113 -2.30 -0.07 13.34
C ILE A 113 -3.21 0.52 14.44
N PRO A 114 -3.96 -0.31 15.20
CA PRO A 114 -4.94 0.18 16.16
C PRO A 114 -4.34 1.12 17.21
N GLU A 115 -3.15 0.83 17.72
CA GLU A 115 -2.46 1.64 18.73
C GLU A 115 -2.11 3.04 18.21
N LEU A 116 -1.84 3.18 16.91
CA LEU A 116 -1.60 4.48 16.29
C LEU A 116 -2.90 5.27 16.11
N VAL A 117 -4.00 4.60 15.80
CA VAL A 117 -5.33 5.22 15.75
C VAL A 117 -5.73 5.70 17.14
N GLU A 118 -5.56 4.87 18.16
CA GLU A 118 -5.83 5.23 19.57
C GLU A 118 -4.96 6.42 20.02
N LEU A 119 -3.67 6.40 19.67
CA LEU A 119 -2.76 7.53 19.94
C LEU A 119 -3.30 8.82 19.31
N CYS A 120 -3.68 8.79 18.05
CA CYS A 120 -4.24 9.96 17.36
C CYS A 120 -5.51 10.46 18.07
N ASN A 121 -6.45 9.57 18.36
CA ASN A 121 -7.73 9.92 18.98
C ASN A 121 -7.56 10.44 20.40
N LYS A 122 -6.67 9.85 21.20
CA LYS A 122 -6.35 10.30 22.55
C LYS A 122 -5.88 11.76 22.57
N TYR A 123 -5.17 12.19 21.54
CA TYR A 123 -4.65 13.55 21.43
C TYR A 123 -5.43 14.42 20.42
N GLY A 124 -6.76 14.23 20.37
CA GLY A 124 -7.71 15.14 19.74
C GLY A 124 -7.96 14.93 18.26
N ALA A 125 -7.55 13.78 17.69
CA ALA A 125 -8.07 13.39 16.39
C ALA A 125 -9.49 12.79 16.53
N ASN A 126 -10.17 12.64 15.39
CA ASN A 126 -11.47 11.95 15.32
C ASN A 126 -11.43 10.98 14.15
N ILE A 127 -10.88 9.78 14.40
CA ILE A 127 -10.68 8.72 13.40
C ILE A 127 -11.38 7.44 13.88
N PRO A 128 -12.73 7.46 14.03
CA PRO A 128 -13.47 6.30 14.52
C PRO A 128 -13.54 5.20 13.47
N GLY A 129 -13.34 3.93 13.88
CA GLY A 129 -13.54 2.78 13.01
C GLY A 129 -12.53 2.62 11.88
N ALA A 130 -11.39 3.32 11.93
CA ALA A 130 -10.30 3.12 11.00
C ALA A 130 -9.77 1.68 11.10
N LYS A 131 -9.63 1.00 9.95
CA LYS A 131 -9.26 -0.42 9.87
C LYS A 131 -8.56 -0.72 8.57
N GLY A 132 -7.48 -1.48 8.62
CA GLY A 132 -6.67 -1.88 7.47
C GLY A 132 -6.54 -3.38 7.31
N VAL A 133 -5.51 -3.80 6.58
CA VAL A 133 -5.21 -5.21 6.34
C VAL A 133 -4.43 -5.77 7.54
N PRO A 134 -4.84 -6.89 8.16
CA PRO A 134 -4.07 -7.51 9.24
C PRO A 134 -2.63 -7.85 8.83
N ASP A 135 -1.69 -7.69 9.76
CA ASP A 135 -0.26 -7.99 9.53
C ASP A 135 -0.04 -9.44 9.10
N GLU A 136 -0.80 -10.37 9.66
CA GLU A 136 -0.73 -11.81 9.32
C GLU A 136 -1.09 -12.07 7.84
N MET A 137 -2.07 -11.33 7.30
CA MET A 137 -2.43 -11.42 5.88
C MET A 137 -1.35 -10.85 4.97
N LEU A 138 -0.67 -9.79 5.39
CA LEU A 138 0.45 -9.21 4.64
C LEU A 138 1.67 -10.15 4.69
N HIS A 139 1.92 -10.76 5.84
CA HIS A 139 2.95 -11.79 5.97
C HIS A 139 2.68 -12.97 5.04
N GLU A 140 1.46 -13.49 5.06
CA GLU A 140 1.00 -14.57 4.18
C GLU A 140 1.15 -14.19 2.69
N ALA A 141 0.78 -12.96 2.31
CA ALA A 141 0.96 -12.47 0.95
C ALA A 141 2.43 -12.47 0.53
N SER A 142 3.35 -12.07 1.42
CA SER A 142 4.79 -12.10 1.14
C SER A 142 5.32 -13.52 0.95
N LEU A 143 4.85 -14.48 1.74
CA LEU A 143 5.20 -15.90 1.58
C LEU A 143 4.66 -16.51 0.27
N ARG A 144 3.55 -15.98 -0.26
CA ARG A 144 2.93 -16.41 -1.52
C ARG A 144 3.44 -15.68 -2.76
N GLY A 145 4.50 -14.87 -2.62
CA GLY A 145 5.22 -14.30 -3.76
C GLY A 145 4.95 -12.82 -4.05
N VAL A 146 4.33 -12.09 -3.12
CA VAL A 146 4.35 -10.62 -3.17
C VAL A 146 5.77 -10.14 -2.90
N SER A 147 6.30 -9.30 -3.77
CA SER A 147 7.68 -8.79 -3.72
C SER A 147 7.77 -7.41 -3.09
N LYS A 148 6.69 -6.63 -3.11
CA LYS A 148 6.63 -5.26 -2.58
C LYS A 148 5.25 -4.97 -2.00
N ILE A 149 5.21 -4.32 -0.85
CA ILE A 149 3.95 -3.88 -0.21
C ILE A 149 4.10 -2.39 0.13
N ASN A 150 3.19 -1.57 -0.39
CA ASN A 150 3.18 -0.14 -0.09
C ASN A 150 2.48 0.13 1.24
N VAL A 151 3.15 0.90 2.11
CA VAL A 151 2.63 1.32 3.42
C VAL A 151 2.71 2.83 3.53
N ASP A 152 1.58 3.50 3.68
CA ASP A 152 1.49 4.95 3.84
C ASP A 152 0.66 5.33 5.08
N THR A 153 -0.58 4.85 5.19
CA THR A 153 -1.50 5.24 6.26
C THR A 153 -0.91 5.02 7.66
N ASP A 154 -0.17 3.94 7.89
CA ASP A 154 0.47 3.66 9.20
C ASP A 154 1.51 4.74 9.54
N LEU A 155 2.28 5.21 8.55
CA LEU A 155 3.28 6.26 8.75
C LEU A 155 2.64 7.62 8.99
N ARG A 156 1.54 7.92 8.30
CA ARG A 156 0.74 9.13 8.55
C ARG A 156 0.15 9.13 9.96
N LEU A 157 -0.38 8.01 10.43
CA LEU A 157 -0.91 7.87 11.79
C LEU A 157 0.19 8.03 12.84
N ALA A 158 1.34 7.38 12.64
CA ALA A 158 2.49 7.49 13.53
C ALA A 158 2.96 8.94 13.66
N MET A 159 3.14 9.62 12.52
CA MET A 159 3.54 11.03 12.48
C MET A 159 2.51 11.92 13.18
N THR A 160 1.24 11.79 12.82
CA THR A 160 0.16 12.64 13.33
C THR A 160 -0.03 12.44 14.83
N GLY A 161 -0.08 11.20 15.29
CA GLY A 161 -0.27 10.87 16.72
C GLY A 161 0.87 11.40 17.59
N ALA A 162 2.12 11.19 17.16
CA ALA A 162 3.29 11.66 17.90
C ALA A 162 3.40 13.19 17.96
N ILE A 163 3.12 13.90 16.86
CA ILE A 163 3.12 15.38 16.84
C ILE A 163 2.01 15.92 17.75
N ARG A 164 0.79 15.39 17.65
CA ARG A 164 -0.33 15.80 18.52
C ARG A 164 0.00 15.61 19.98
N LYS A 165 0.54 14.44 20.35
CA LYS A 165 1.01 14.14 21.71
C LYS A 165 2.04 15.16 22.16
N ALA A 166 3.09 15.39 21.37
CA ALA A 166 4.16 16.30 21.73
C ALA A 166 3.67 17.73 22.01
N LEU A 167 2.76 18.25 21.17
CA LEU A 167 2.23 19.61 21.30
C LEU A 167 1.24 19.77 22.46
N ILE A 168 0.48 18.73 22.79
CA ILE A 168 -0.48 18.76 23.91
C ILE A 168 0.24 18.58 25.24
N GLU A 169 1.22 17.67 25.32
CA GLU A 169 1.97 17.43 26.56
C GLU A 169 3.01 18.51 26.87
N ASN A 170 3.45 19.25 25.85
CA ASN A 170 4.47 20.32 25.97
C ASN A 170 4.00 21.57 25.20
N PRO A 171 3.00 22.30 25.68
CA PRO A 171 2.39 23.40 24.93
C PRO A 171 3.33 24.59 24.68
N GLU A 172 4.43 24.69 25.42
CA GLU A 172 5.46 25.70 25.23
C GLU A 172 6.41 25.42 24.08
N VAL A 173 6.39 24.18 23.54
CA VAL A 173 7.27 23.77 22.44
C VAL A 173 6.72 24.27 21.10
N PHE A 174 7.44 25.17 20.47
CA PHE A 174 7.11 25.72 19.13
C PHE A 174 8.16 25.40 18.06
N ASP A 175 9.31 24.84 18.42
CA ASP A 175 10.36 24.46 17.47
C ASP A 175 10.02 23.15 16.78
N PRO A 176 9.84 23.13 15.43
CA PRO A 176 9.53 21.91 14.68
C PRO A 176 10.52 20.77 14.92
N ARG A 177 11.80 21.06 15.11
CA ARG A 177 12.84 20.05 15.38
C ARG A 177 12.54 19.27 16.65
N LYS A 178 11.88 19.88 17.64
CA LYS A 178 11.53 19.26 18.92
C LYS A 178 10.25 18.44 18.83
N TYR A 179 9.16 18.99 18.29
CA TYR A 179 7.88 18.26 18.23
C TYR A 179 7.83 17.24 17.09
N MET A 180 8.68 17.34 16.07
CA MET A 180 8.78 16.33 15.01
C MET A 180 9.75 15.19 15.36
N GLN A 181 10.63 15.36 16.34
CA GLN A 181 11.56 14.30 16.74
C GLN A 181 10.83 13.01 17.18
N PRO A 182 9.86 13.04 18.12
CA PRO A 182 9.12 11.83 18.48
C PRO A 182 8.35 11.21 17.33
N ALA A 183 7.91 12.01 16.35
CA ALA A 183 7.28 11.50 15.14
C ALA A 183 8.26 10.69 14.27
N ARG A 184 9.49 11.17 14.11
CA ARG A 184 10.54 10.43 13.38
C ARG A 184 10.88 9.10 14.05
N GLU A 185 10.97 9.09 15.37
CA GLU A 185 11.25 7.85 16.11
C GLU A 185 10.09 6.84 15.95
N LEU A 186 8.84 7.28 16.11
CA LEU A 186 7.68 6.41 15.96
C LEU A 186 7.52 5.88 14.51
N ILE A 187 7.81 6.71 13.49
CA ILE A 187 7.89 6.26 12.09
C ILE A 187 8.95 5.18 11.93
N LYS A 188 10.15 5.39 12.47
CA LYS A 188 11.25 4.43 12.43
C LYS A 188 10.85 3.09 13.07
N GLU A 189 10.25 3.12 14.25
CA GLU A 189 9.75 1.92 14.93
C GLU A 189 8.70 1.19 14.09
N THR A 190 7.75 1.94 13.51
CA THR A 190 6.72 1.40 12.61
C THR A 190 7.34 0.72 11.39
N VAL A 191 8.31 1.35 10.75
CA VAL A 191 9.01 0.77 9.59
C VAL A 191 9.80 -0.48 9.99
N GLN A 192 10.51 -0.44 11.12
CA GLN A 192 11.25 -1.60 11.64
C GLN A 192 10.33 -2.78 11.93
N HIS A 193 9.15 -2.53 12.54
CA HIS A 193 8.13 -3.55 12.74
C HIS A 193 7.70 -4.18 11.40
N LYS A 194 7.36 -3.36 10.40
CA LYS A 194 6.96 -3.87 9.07
C LYS A 194 8.05 -4.73 8.43
N ILE A 195 9.30 -4.29 8.45
CA ILE A 195 10.44 -5.02 7.86
C ILE A 195 10.66 -6.36 8.58
N ARG A 196 10.69 -6.34 9.91
CA ARG A 196 11.04 -7.49 10.73
C ARG A 196 9.92 -8.49 10.87
N ASP A 197 8.74 -7.99 11.28
CA ASP A 197 7.68 -8.83 11.83
C ASP A 197 6.58 -9.11 10.79
N VAL A 198 6.39 -8.21 9.81
CA VAL A 198 5.34 -8.37 8.79
C VAL A 198 5.91 -8.92 7.49
N PHE A 199 6.91 -8.27 6.90
CA PHE A 199 7.44 -8.70 5.60
C PHE A 199 8.53 -9.77 5.71
N GLY A 200 9.11 -9.95 6.89
CA GLY A 200 10.18 -10.92 7.10
C GLY A 200 11.43 -10.67 6.24
N SER A 201 11.69 -9.38 5.91
CA SER A 201 12.76 -8.98 5.01
C SER A 201 14.05 -8.54 5.73
N SER A 202 14.13 -8.68 7.06
CA SER A 202 15.34 -8.39 7.81
C SER A 202 16.51 -9.27 7.36
N ASN A 203 17.68 -8.65 7.16
CA ASN A 203 18.93 -9.31 6.74
C ASN A 203 18.83 -10.03 5.38
N LYS A 204 17.96 -9.57 4.49
CA LYS A 204 17.80 -10.15 3.14
C LYS A 204 18.21 -9.16 2.02
N ALA A 205 18.84 -8.06 2.37
CA ALA A 205 19.38 -7.10 1.40
C ALA A 205 20.82 -7.45 1.04
#